data_b0ca3802d7a3bb913f5cdc4a50d25f2e
#
_entry.id   b0ca3802d7a3bb913f5cdc4a50d25f2e
#
_cell.length_a   1.000
_cell.length_b   1.000
_cell.length_c   1.000
_cell.angle_alpha   90.00
_cell.angle_beta   90.00
_cell.angle_gamma   90.00
#
_symmetry.space_group_name_H-M   'P 1'
#
loop_
_entity.id
_entity.type
_entity.pdbx_description
1 polymer ?
#
loop_
_entity_poly.entity_id
_entity_poly.type
_entity_poly.pdbx_seq_one_letter_code
_entity_poly.pdbx_strand_id
1 'polypeptide(L)'
;MLIEDELYHKIREVLPTVCVDLLVTNEQKEYILAKRTGKPAQGSWWFPGGRIRKGETWQECAKRKGKEELGIDLPIGNIISVENYFADDADWHTVNLVVHAYFSHRLIELDKTHEEFRWVSYIEPDLHKCVKNPLTIYGFK
;
A
#
# COMPACT_ATOMS: atom_id res chain seq x y z
N MET A 1 -2.76 15.44 -9.09
CA MET A 1 -2.05 16.67 -8.67
C MET A 1 -1.10 16.34 -7.52
N LEU A 2 0.15 16.69 -7.68
CA LEU A 2 1.13 16.59 -6.59
C LEU A 2 0.99 17.82 -5.69
N ILE A 3 1.11 17.60 -4.40
CA ILE A 3 1.07 18.68 -3.42
C ILE A 3 2.50 19.02 -3.05
N GLU A 4 2.84 20.29 -3.00
CA GLU A 4 4.15 20.72 -2.55
C GLU A 4 4.40 20.33 -1.08
N ASP A 5 5.64 20.12 -0.70
CA ASP A 5 6.00 19.56 0.60
C ASP A 5 5.50 20.39 1.79
N GLU A 6 5.64 21.70 1.71
CA GLU A 6 5.22 22.60 2.79
C GLU A 6 3.71 22.56 3.01
N LEU A 7 2.92 22.61 1.93
CA LEU A 7 1.48 22.51 2.01
C LEU A 7 1.05 21.12 2.51
N TYR A 8 1.69 20.06 2.03
CA TYR A 8 1.41 18.71 2.47
C TYR A 8 1.67 18.53 3.97
N HIS A 9 2.75 19.13 4.48
CA HIS A 9 3.05 19.12 5.90
C HIS A 9 1.94 19.79 6.72
N LYS A 10 1.46 20.96 6.27
CA LYS A 10 0.34 21.66 6.93
C LYS A 10 -0.94 20.85 6.92
N ILE A 11 -1.24 20.18 5.81
CA ILE A 11 -2.42 19.31 5.70
C ILE A 11 -2.32 18.19 6.73
N ARG A 12 -1.16 17.54 6.87
CA ARG A 12 -0.96 16.44 7.84
C ARG A 12 -1.11 16.89 9.30
N GLU A 13 -0.80 18.16 9.59
CA GLU A 13 -0.99 18.70 10.94
C GLU A 13 -2.46 18.78 11.36
N VAL A 14 -3.36 18.93 10.41
CA VAL A 14 -4.77 19.22 10.69
C VAL A 14 -5.73 18.12 10.23
N LEU A 15 -5.34 17.26 9.31
CA LEU A 15 -6.22 16.24 8.74
C LEU A 15 -5.47 14.91 8.55
N PRO A 16 -6.14 13.78 8.78
CA PRO A 16 -5.61 12.51 8.30
C PRO A 16 -5.66 12.47 6.78
N THR A 17 -4.72 11.76 6.16
CA THR A 17 -4.76 11.50 4.72
C THR A 17 -5.30 10.10 4.47
N VAL A 18 -5.97 9.91 3.33
CA VAL A 18 -6.53 8.62 2.94
C VAL A 18 -5.63 7.98 1.89
N CYS A 19 -5.23 6.74 2.16
CA CYS A 19 -4.36 5.97 1.28
C CYS A 19 -5.04 4.69 0.84
N VAL A 20 -4.62 4.17 -0.31
CA VAL A 20 -4.95 2.82 -0.75
C VAL A 20 -3.68 1.99 -0.63
N ASP A 21 -3.79 0.86 0.04
CA ASP A 21 -2.76 -0.16 0.11
C ASP A 21 -3.23 -1.36 -0.72
N LEU A 22 -2.33 -1.94 -1.51
CA LEU A 22 -2.66 -3.04 -2.40
C LEU A 22 -2.20 -4.36 -1.81
N LEU A 23 -3.16 -5.21 -1.43
CA LEU A 23 -2.89 -6.60 -1.11
C LEU A 23 -2.95 -7.38 -2.41
N VAL A 24 -1.79 -7.52 -3.06
CA VAL A 24 -1.66 -8.17 -4.37
C VAL A 24 -1.34 -9.63 -4.17
N THR A 25 -2.22 -10.52 -4.62
CA THR A 25 -1.99 -11.97 -4.53
C THR A 25 -1.71 -12.56 -5.91
N ASN A 26 -1.07 -13.71 -5.94
CA ASN A 26 -0.78 -14.47 -7.16
C ASN A 26 -1.33 -15.90 -7.09
N GLU A 27 -1.10 -16.68 -8.15
CA GLU A 27 -1.55 -18.06 -8.23
C GLU A 27 -0.87 -18.99 -7.23
N GLN A 28 0.32 -18.62 -6.74
CA GLN A 28 1.08 -19.39 -5.77
C GLN A 28 0.68 -19.12 -4.32
N LYS A 29 -0.42 -18.39 -4.10
CA LYS A 29 -0.89 -17.98 -2.77
C LYS A 29 0.13 -17.17 -2.01
N GLU A 30 0.76 -16.25 -2.70
CA GLU A 30 1.69 -15.28 -2.13
C GLU A 30 1.09 -13.87 -2.24
N TYR A 31 1.58 -12.96 -1.41
CA TYR A 31 1.29 -11.53 -1.51
C TYR A 31 2.59 -10.76 -1.67
N ILE A 32 2.50 -9.56 -2.22
CA ILE A 32 3.67 -8.73 -2.46
C ILE A 32 3.88 -7.72 -1.33
N LEU A 33 5.13 -7.53 -0.92
CA LEU A 33 5.54 -6.46 -0.04
C LEU A 33 6.58 -5.58 -0.74
N ALA A 34 6.52 -4.29 -0.43
CA ALA A 34 7.47 -3.30 -0.89
C ALA A 34 8.20 -2.71 0.31
N LYS A 35 9.50 -2.48 0.18
CA LYS A 35 10.28 -1.80 1.21
C LYS A 35 10.12 -0.30 1.04
N ARG A 36 9.69 0.37 2.10
CA ARG A 36 9.47 1.81 2.05
C ARG A 36 10.79 2.56 2.01
N THR A 37 10.91 3.47 1.05
CA THR A 37 12.10 4.33 0.90
C THR A 37 11.93 5.67 1.58
N GLY A 38 10.70 6.12 1.79
CA GLY A 38 10.37 7.41 2.41
C GLY A 38 9.60 7.28 3.72
N LYS A 39 9.42 8.41 4.37
CA LYS A 39 8.58 8.49 5.58
C LYS A 39 7.09 8.44 5.23
N PRO A 40 6.21 7.96 6.13
CA PRO A 40 6.51 7.34 7.41
C PRO A 40 6.98 5.89 7.25
N ALA A 41 7.43 5.28 8.34
CA ALA A 41 7.85 3.88 8.38
C ALA A 41 8.98 3.52 7.40
N GLN A 42 9.91 4.45 7.18
CA GLN A 42 11.06 4.26 6.29
C GLN A 42 11.83 2.98 6.65
N GLY A 43 12.13 2.17 5.63
CA GLY A 43 12.86 0.91 5.78
C GLY A 43 11.99 -0.28 6.17
N SER A 44 10.71 -0.09 6.48
CA SER A 44 9.80 -1.19 6.79
C SER A 44 9.19 -1.79 5.53
N TRP A 45 8.79 -3.06 5.63
CA TRP A 45 8.06 -3.74 4.56
C TRP A 45 6.57 -3.47 4.71
N TRP A 46 5.95 -3.06 3.62
CA TRP A 46 4.56 -2.65 3.57
C TRP A 46 3.92 -3.06 2.25
N PHE A 47 2.60 -2.94 2.15
CA PHE A 47 1.95 -3.09 0.86
C PHE A 47 2.34 -1.94 -0.08
N PRO A 48 2.47 -2.19 -1.39
CA PRO A 48 2.52 -1.08 -2.34
C PRO A 48 1.22 -0.27 -2.25
N GLY A 49 1.31 1.02 -2.48
CA GLY A 49 0.15 1.88 -2.39
C GLY A 49 0.50 3.35 -2.37
N GLY A 50 -0.47 4.15 -2.03
CA GLY A 50 -0.27 5.58 -1.93
C GLY A 50 -1.55 6.36 -1.66
N ARG A 51 -1.39 7.65 -1.53
CA ARG A 51 -2.46 8.57 -1.17
C ARG A 51 -3.49 8.71 -2.30
N ILE A 52 -4.76 8.74 -1.92
CA ILE A 52 -5.83 9.09 -2.86
C ILE A 52 -5.71 10.59 -3.20
N ARG A 53 -5.79 10.90 -4.48
CA ARG A 53 -5.76 12.28 -4.96
C ARG A 53 -7.18 12.86 -4.97
N LYS A 54 -7.29 14.16 -4.80
CA LYS A 54 -8.59 14.83 -4.87
C LYS A 54 -9.27 14.53 -6.22
N GLY A 55 -10.54 14.12 -6.16
CA GLY A 55 -11.31 13.77 -7.35
C GLY A 55 -11.12 12.34 -7.84
N GLU A 56 -10.25 11.58 -7.20
CA GLU A 56 -9.97 10.19 -7.53
C GLU A 56 -10.75 9.26 -6.61
N THR A 57 -11.41 8.24 -7.17
CA THR A 57 -12.01 7.18 -6.35
C THR A 57 -10.94 6.26 -5.81
N TRP A 58 -11.26 5.45 -4.79
CA TRP A 58 -10.28 4.49 -4.28
C TRP A 58 -9.94 3.43 -5.36
N GLN A 59 -10.90 3.08 -6.23
CA GLN A 59 -10.66 2.15 -7.33
C GLN A 59 -9.67 2.74 -8.34
N GLU A 60 -9.86 4.00 -8.69
CA GLU A 60 -8.94 4.71 -9.60
C GLU A 60 -7.55 4.84 -9.00
N CYS A 61 -7.47 5.14 -7.70
CA CYS A 61 -6.19 5.17 -6.97
C CYS A 61 -5.50 3.81 -6.99
N ALA A 62 -6.24 2.74 -6.71
CA ALA A 62 -5.71 1.38 -6.73
C ALA A 62 -5.12 1.02 -8.10
N LYS A 63 -5.84 1.32 -9.16
CA LYS A 63 -5.36 1.11 -10.54
C LYS A 63 -4.11 1.93 -10.84
N ARG A 64 -4.14 3.19 -10.49
CA ARG A 64 -3.01 4.09 -10.72
C ARG A 64 -1.77 3.62 -9.98
N LYS A 65 -1.90 3.26 -8.71
CA LYS A 65 -0.77 2.80 -7.91
C LYS A 65 -0.24 1.45 -8.38
N GLY A 66 -1.12 0.56 -8.80
CA GLY A 66 -0.69 -0.69 -9.44
C GLY A 66 0.15 -0.44 -10.67
N LYS A 67 -0.26 0.48 -11.53
CA LYS A 67 0.47 0.85 -12.74
C LYS A 67 1.80 1.53 -12.41
N GLU A 68 1.79 2.49 -11.48
CA GLU A 68 3.01 3.21 -11.09
C GLU A 68 4.03 2.32 -10.41
N GLU A 69 3.58 1.48 -9.47
CA GLU A 69 4.48 0.68 -8.63
C GLU A 69 4.90 -0.63 -9.30
N LEU A 70 3.98 -1.30 -9.97
CA LEU A 70 4.20 -2.64 -10.52
C LEU A 70 4.24 -2.67 -12.04
N GLY A 71 3.95 -1.56 -12.70
CA GLY A 71 4.02 -1.43 -14.16
C GLY A 71 2.90 -2.11 -14.93
N ILE A 72 1.86 -2.57 -14.27
CA ILE A 72 0.79 -3.37 -14.88
C ILE A 72 -0.59 -2.90 -14.46
N ASP A 73 -1.58 -3.21 -15.30
CA ASP A 73 -2.98 -3.01 -14.98
C ASP A 73 -3.48 -4.22 -14.20
N LEU A 74 -3.63 -4.04 -12.89
CA LEU A 74 -4.13 -5.10 -12.02
C LEU A 74 -5.66 -5.13 -11.99
N PRO A 75 -6.27 -6.30 -12.07
CA PRO A 75 -7.68 -6.44 -11.69
C PRO A 75 -7.85 -6.05 -10.22
N ILE A 76 -8.71 -5.09 -9.97
CA ILE A 76 -8.97 -4.57 -8.63
C ILE A 76 -10.20 -5.24 -8.06
N GLY A 77 -10.06 -5.80 -6.87
CA GLY A 77 -11.13 -6.47 -6.16
C GLY A 77 -11.77 -5.57 -5.10
N ASN A 78 -12.09 -6.17 -3.96
CA ASN A 78 -12.81 -5.50 -2.88
C ASN A 78 -11.85 -4.93 -1.83
N ILE A 79 -12.37 -4.02 -1.01
CA ILE A 79 -11.70 -3.58 0.19
C ILE A 79 -11.69 -4.74 1.19
N ILE A 80 -10.51 -5.11 1.67
CA ILE A 80 -10.34 -6.17 2.67
C ILE A 80 -10.54 -5.62 4.07
N SER A 81 -9.93 -4.47 4.36
CA SER A 81 -10.02 -3.82 5.65
C SER A 81 -9.72 -2.33 5.54
N VAL A 82 -10.08 -1.60 6.57
CA VAL A 82 -9.70 -0.20 6.75
C VAL A 82 -8.84 -0.14 8.00
N GLU A 83 -7.61 0.36 7.85
CA GLU A 83 -6.65 0.44 8.93
C GLU A 83 -6.34 1.90 9.27
N ASN A 84 -6.19 2.19 10.53
CA ASN A 84 -5.70 3.49 10.99
C ASN A 84 -4.22 3.35 11.32
N TYR A 85 -3.39 4.13 10.65
CA TYR A 85 -1.97 4.16 10.92
C TYR A 85 -1.58 5.47 11.59
N PHE A 86 -0.94 5.35 12.75
CA PHE A 86 -0.37 6.48 13.49
C PHE A 86 1.13 6.26 13.57
N ALA A 87 1.90 7.14 12.96
CA ALA A 87 3.34 7.11 13.14
C ALA A 87 3.72 7.68 14.52
N ASP A 88 4.92 7.35 14.98
CA ASP A 88 5.47 7.92 16.23
C ASP A 88 5.58 9.44 16.16
N ASP A 89 5.69 9.98 14.95
CA ASP A 89 5.55 11.39 14.66
C ASP A 89 4.07 11.79 14.74
N ALA A 90 3.72 12.66 15.68
CA ALA A 90 2.34 12.99 16.01
C ALA A 90 1.51 13.58 14.88
N ASP A 91 2.13 14.08 13.83
CA ASP A 91 1.45 14.65 12.66
C ASP A 91 1.20 13.65 11.54
N TRP A 92 1.50 12.36 11.74
CA TRP A 92 1.34 11.36 10.72
C TRP A 92 0.21 10.39 11.05
N HIS A 93 -0.98 10.71 10.53
CA HIS A 93 -2.16 9.85 10.66
C HIS A 93 -2.70 9.56 9.27
N THR A 94 -2.79 8.29 8.90
CA THR A 94 -3.41 7.88 7.63
C THR A 94 -4.53 6.88 7.89
N VAL A 95 -5.57 6.97 7.05
CA VAL A 95 -6.62 5.96 6.96
C VAL A 95 -6.33 5.16 5.69
N ASN A 96 -6.03 3.89 5.86
CA ASN A 96 -5.58 3.03 4.77
C ASN A 96 -6.69 2.07 4.37
N LEU A 97 -7.15 2.19 3.13
CA LEU A 97 -8.06 1.24 2.53
C LEU A 97 -7.21 0.13 1.92
N VAL A 98 -7.26 -1.06 2.50
CA VAL A 98 -6.51 -2.20 1.97
C VAL A 98 -7.37 -2.90 0.94
N VAL A 99 -6.94 -2.85 -0.31
CA VAL A 99 -7.70 -3.30 -1.47
C VAL A 99 -7.02 -4.53 -2.06
N HIS A 100 -7.81 -5.57 -2.29
CA HIS A 100 -7.31 -6.77 -2.95
C HIS A 100 -7.11 -6.51 -4.44
N ALA A 101 -5.99 -6.97 -4.98
CA ALA A 101 -5.71 -7.00 -6.40
C ALA A 101 -5.09 -8.35 -6.76
N TYR A 102 -5.33 -8.80 -7.98
CA TYR A 102 -4.88 -10.11 -8.41
C TYR A 102 -3.84 -9.98 -9.52
N PHE A 103 -2.79 -10.77 -9.40
CA PHE A 103 -1.69 -10.80 -10.35
C PHE A 103 -1.55 -12.19 -10.97
N SER A 104 -1.77 -12.29 -12.29
CA SER A 104 -1.80 -13.58 -13.00
C SER A 104 -0.49 -13.95 -13.70
N HIS A 105 0.52 -13.07 -13.71
CA HIS A 105 1.78 -13.31 -14.41
C HIS A 105 2.91 -13.63 -13.44
N ARG A 106 3.86 -14.47 -13.89
CA ARG A 106 4.98 -14.92 -13.07
C ARG A 106 6.10 -13.91 -12.92
N LEU A 107 6.20 -12.98 -13.84
CA LEU A 107 7.29 -12.01 -13.86
C LEU A 107 6.71 -10.62 -13.69
N ILE A 108 6.88 -10.09 -12.51
CA ILE A 108 6.80 -8.67 -12.33
C ILE A 108 8.15 -8.12 -12.75
N GLU A 109 8.17 -7.39 -13.85
CA GLU A 109 9.24 -6.44 -14.07
C GLU A 109 8.96 -5.29 -13.13
N LEU A 110 9.34 -5.48 -11.87
CA LEU A 110 9.29 -4.42 -10.90
C LEU A 110 10.20 -3.33 -11.41
N ASP A 111 9.67 -2.12 -11.43
CA ASP A 111 10.45 -0.96 -11.81
C ASP A 111 11.71 -0.95 -10.95
N LYS A 112 12.84 -1.07 -11.61
CA LYS A 112 14.15 -1.21 -10.97
C LYS A 112 14.60 0.05 -10.26
N THR A 113 13.75 1.08 -10.22
CA THR A 113 14.26 2.38 -9.92
C THR A 113 14.39 2.68 -8.44
N HIS A 114 13.57 2.14 -7.54
CA HIS A 114 13.63 2.68 -6.17
C HIS A 114 13.16 1.77 -5.06
N GLU A 115 12.51 0.64 -5.33
CA GLU A 115 11.91 -0.14 -4.26
C GLU A 115 12.26 -1.61 -4.38
N GLU A 116 12.58 -2.21 -3.25
CA GLU A 116 12.67 -3.65 -3.17
C GLU A 116 11.27 -4.22 -3.00
N PHE A 117 10.99 -5.28 -3.74
CA PHE A 117 9.73 -6.01 -3.63
C PHE A 117 10.04 -7.47 -3.36
N ARG A 118 9.11 -8.14 -2.70
CA ARG A 118 9.20 -9.59 -2.52
C ARG A 118 7.83 -10.23 -2.41
N TRP A 119 7.74 -11.47 -2.86
CA TRP A 119 6.58 -12.31 -2.67
C TRP A 119 6.73 -13.09 -1.37
N VAL A 120 5.65 -13.17 -0.59
CA VAL A 120 5.66 -13.83 0.71
C VAL A 120 4.41 -14.71 0.83
N SER A 121 4.57 -15.92 1.38
CA SER A 121 3.48 -16.89 1.50
C SER A 121 2.90 -17.02 2.90
N TYR A 122 3.44 -16.32 3.88
CA TYR A 122 3.04 -16.39 5.28
C TYR A 122 3.09 -14.99 5.92
N ILE A 123 2.52 -14.86 7.10
CA ILE A 123 2.58 -13.57 7.82
C ILE A 123 3.87 -13.50 8.62
N GLU A 124 4.78 -12.62 8.22
CA GLU A 124 6.03 -12.40 8.94
C GLU A 124 5.76 -11.70 10.27
N PRO A 125 6.44 -12.12 11.36
CA PRO A 125 6.13 -11.58 12.70
C PRO A 125 6.47 -10.10 12.87
N ASP A 126 7.40 -9.57 12.10
CA ASP A 126 7.88 -8.19 12.22
C ASP A 126 7.00 -7.17 11.51
N LEU A 127 6.00 -7.61 10.77
CA LEU A 127 5.12 -6.69 10.04
C LEU A 127 4.27 -5.88 11.01
N HIS A 128 4.00 -4.63 10.63
CA HIS A 128 3.10 -3.77 11.39
C HIS A 128 1.68 -4.35 11.42
N LYS A 129 0.94 -4.08 12.48
CA LYS A 129 -0.45 -4.57 12.64
C LYS A 129 -1.36 -4.16 11.48
N CYS A 130 -1.14 -2.98 10.88
CA CYS A 130 -1.91 -2.51 9.72
C CYS A 130 -1.66 -3.35 8.47
N VAL A 131 -0.58 -4.12 8.43
CA VAL A 131 -0.30 -5.10 7.37
C VAL A 131 -0.78 -6.49 7.79
N LYS A 132 -0.54 -6.88 9.03
CA LYS A 132 -0.96 -8.20 9.54
C LYS A 132 -2.46 -8.39 9.53
N ASN A 133 -3.22 -7.38 9.95
CA ASN A 133 -4.68 -7.48 10.05
C ASN A 133 -5.35 -7.84 8.72
N PRO A 134 -5.13 -7.09 7.64
CA PRO A 134 -5.74 -7.47 6.35
C PRO A 134 -5.24 -8.81 5.82
N LEU A 135 -3.98 -9.17 6.05
CA LEU A 135 -3.47 -10.48 5.66
C LEU A 135 -4.21 -11.62 6.37
N THR A 136 -4.45 -11.47 7.67
CA THR A 136 -5.21 -12.43 8.46
C THR A 136 -6.65 -12.53 7.96
N ILE A 137 -7.29 -11.39 7.71
CA ILE A 137 -8.67 -11.34 7.19
C ILE A 137 -8.77 -12.03 5.85
N TYR A 138 -7.79 -11.83 4.98
CA TYR A 138 -7.77 -12.47 3.65
C TYR A 138 -7.57 -13.97 3.73
N GLY A 139 -6.83 -14.47 4.75
CA GLY A 139 -6.63 -15.89 4.98
C GLY A 139 -5.18 -16.36 5.06
N PHE A 140 -4.22 -15.46 5.05
CA PHE A 140 -2.83 -15.82 5.33
C PHE A 140 -2.65 -16.15 6.81
N LYS A 141 -1.64 -16.96 7.11
CA LYS A 141 -1.29 -17.37 8.47
C LYS A 141 0.15 -17.11 8.84
#